data_1ee5d3cda3a6d9b0177f1bb694ecfe78
#
_entry.id   1ee5d3cda3a6d9b0177f1bb694ecfe78
#
_cell.length_a   1.000
_cell.length_b   1.000
_cell.length_c   1.000
_cell.angle_alpha   90.00
_cell.angle_beta   90.00
_cell.angle_gamma   90.00
#
_symmetry.space_group_name_H-M   'P 1'
#
loop_
_entity.id
_entity.type
_entity.pdbx_description
1 polymer ?
#
loop_
_entity_poly.entity_id
_entity_poly.type
_entity_poly.pdbx_seq_one_letter_code
_entity_poly.pdbx_strand_id
1 'polypeptide(L)'
;MNFLEEKIKEDGIIKEGNILKVDNFLNHQIDVDIIRQIAYELKRRFRGKQVNKILTIEASGIAIAMLLGDLYDVPVVFAKKGETANSTDDKYVSQAYSFTHKRHNNVFVSRPYLTANDKVIIVDDFLADGQACLALIDIVKQAGGEVVGIGIAIEKGQQKGGQILREAGYHLESIAILESMDYTTQDIKFRS
;
A
#
# COMPACT_ATOMS: atom_id res chain seq x y z
N MET A 1 -12.21 -15.21 10.14
CA MET A 1 -12.20 -13.76 9.94
C MET A 1 -11.04 -13.22 10.78
N ASN A 2 -10.25 -12.31 10.28
CA ASN A 2 -9.14 -11.72 11.02
C ASN A 2 -9.56 -10.36 11.63
N PHE A 3 -8.69 -9.79 12.48
CA PHE A 3 -8.98 -8.54 13.21
C PHE A 3 -9.38 -7.35 12.31
N LEU A 4 -8.76 -7.23 11.11
CA LEU A 4 -9.05 -6.13 10.19
C LEU A 4 -10.38 -6.34 9.47
N GLU A 5 -10.70 -7.57 9.09
CA GLU A 5 -12.00 -7.92 8.52
C GLU A 5 -13.15 -7.67 9.50
N GLU A 6 -12.93 -7.97 10.81
CA GLU A 6 -13.87 -7.64 11.88
C GLU A 6 -14.05 -6.13 12.00
N LYS A 7 -12.95 -5.37 12.08
CA LYS A 7 -12.99 -3.90 12.16
C LYS A 7 -13.69 -3.27 10.94
N ILE A 8 -13.44 -3.80 9.74
CA ILE A 8 -14.11 -3.31 8.52
C ILE A 8 -15.62 -3.57 8.57
N LYS A 9 -16.05 -4.73 9.11
CA LYS A 9 -17.49 -5.03 9.26
C LYS A 9 -18.18 -4.17 10.31
N GLU A 10 -17.49 -3.84 11.40
CA GLU A 10 -18.04 -3.04 12.49
C GLU A 10 -18.14 -1.56 12.11
N ASP A 11 -17.08 -1.00 11.54
CA ASP A 11 -16.89 0.43 11.40
C ASP A 11 -16.81 0.92 9.94
N GLY A 12 -16.66 0.01 8.99
CA GLY A 12 -16.62 0.35 7.57
C GLY A 12 -18.01 0.76 7.06
N ILE A 13 -18.04 1.74 6.18
CA ILE A 13 -19.28 2.23 5.57
C ILE A 13 -19.19 2.01 4.06
N ILE A 14 -20.16 1.26 3.51
CA ILE A 14 -20.29 1.11 2.06
C ILE A 14 -21.13 2.27 1.53
N LYS A 15 -20.55 3.06 0.63
CA LYS A 15 -21.26 4.14 -0.08
C LYS A 15 -21.78 3.67 -1.43
N GLU A 16 -22.67 4.47 -2.01
CA GLU A 16 -23.18 4.25 -3.36
C GLU A 16 -22.02 4.03 -4.35
N GLY A 17 -22.18 3.07 -5.28
CA GLY A 17 -21.12 2.63 -6.18
C GLY A 17 -20.15 1.61 -5.55
N ASN A 18 -20.53 0.98 -4.43
CA ASN A 18 -19.73 -0.02 -3.71
C ASN A 18 -18.34 0.52 -3.33
N ILE A 19 -18.31 1.72 -2.75
CA ILE A 19 -17.10 2.35 -2.25
C ILE A 19 -17.00 2.11 -0.75
N LEU A 20 -16.01 1.33 -0.32
CA LEU A 20 -15.72 1.14 1.09
C LEU A 20 -15.01 2.39 1.65
N LYS A 21 -15.57 2.97 2.70
CA LYS A 21 -14.96 4.00 3.53
C LYS A 21 -14.53 3.43 4.88
N VAL A 22 -13.28 3.65 5.21
CA VAL A 22 -12.64 3.30 6.48
C VAL A 22 -11.96 4.52 7.10
N ASP A 23 -12.56 5.69 6.85
CA ASP A 23 -12.01 7.00 7.21
C ASP A 23 -11.86 7.18 8.72
N ASN A 24 -12.66 6.47 9.49
CA ASN A 24 -12.73 6.54 10.95
C ASN A 24 -11.61 5.76 11.68
N PHE A 25 -10.82 4.93 10.96
CA PHE A 25 -9.73 4.18 11.60
C PHE A 25 -8.45 4.04 10.75
N LEU A 26 -8.51 4.32 9.43
CA LEU A 26 -7.36 4.06 8.54
C LEU A 26 -6.92 5.30 7.75
N ASN A 27 -7.85 6.03 7.10
CA ASN A 27 -7.51 6.98 6.04
C ASN A 27 -7.64 8.45 6.42
N HIS A 28 -8.42 8.79 7.46
CA HIS A 28 -8.62 10.15 7.90
C HIS A 28 -8.34 10.29 9.39
N GLN A 29 -9.07 9.55 10.23
CA GLN A 29 -8.67 9.27 11.60
C GLN A 29 -7.85 7.99 11.61
N ILE A 30 -6.74 8.00 12.35
CA ILE A 30 -5.85 6.84 12.50
C ILE A 30 -6.12 6.20 13.85
N ASP A 31 -6.66 4.97 13.85
CA ASP A 31 -6.71 4.13 15.03
C ASP A 31 -5.35 3.45 15.20
N VAL A 32 -4.59 3.94 16.20
CA VAL A 32 -3.20 3.50 16.41
C VAL A 32 -3.12 2.01 16.73
N ASP A 33 -4.13 1.44 17.40
CA ASP A 33 -4.12 0.02 17.74
C ASP A 33 -4.36 -0.85 16.51
N ILE A 34 -5.23 -0.43 15.61
CA ILE A 34 -5.45 -1.10 14.33
C ILE A 34 -4.19 -1.03 13.47
N ILE A 35 -3.56 0.15 13.34
CA ILE A 35 -2.32 0.29 12.56
C ILE A 35 -1.20 -0.57 13.14
N ARG A 36 -1.11 -0.66 14.47
CA ARG A 36 -0.13 -1.52 15.15
C ARG A 36 -0.36 -3.00 14.83
N GLN A 37 -1.62 -3.46 14.87
CA GLN A 37 -1.97 -4.83 14.52
C GLN A 37 -1.65 -5.12 13.04
N ILE A 38 -1.94 -4.18 12.12
CA ILE A 38 -1.56 -4.28 10.70
C ILE A 38 -0.06 -4.45 10.56
N ALA A 39 0.75 -3.61 11.21
CA ALA A 39 2.21 -3.66 11.13
C ALA A 39 2.77 -4.99 11.68
N TYR A 40 2.26 -5.46 12.82
CA TYR A 40 2.66 -6.76 13.39
C TYR A 40 2.31 -7.92 12.47
N GLU A 41 1.13 -7.92 11.88
CA GLU A 41 0.69 -8.97 10.97
C GLU A 41 1.53 -8.99 9.69
N LEU A 42 1.82 -7.83 9.11
CA LEU A 42 2.72 -7.73 7.95
C LEU A 42 4.13 -8.21 8.30
N LYS A 43 4.69 -7.81 9.44
CA LYS A 43 5.99 -8.31 9.89
C LYS A 43 5.99 -9.84 10.05
N ARG A 44 4.92 -10.41 10.58
CA ARG A 44 4.76 -11.87 10.73
C ARG A 44 4.76 -12.57 9.37
N ARG A 45 4.04 -12.03 8.38
CA ARG A 45 3.93 -12.59 7.02
C ARG A 45 5.25 -12.50 6.25
N PHE A 46 6.01 -11.45 6.46
CA PHE A 46 7.35 -11.28 5.85
C PHE A 46 8.49 -11.85 6.69
N ARG A 47 8.20 -12.74 7.64
CA ARG A 47 9.22 -13.37 8.49
C ARG A 47 10.31 -14.03 7.65
N GLY A 48 11.58 -13.79 8.02
CA GLY A 48 12.75 -14.33 7.33
C GLY A 48 13.22 -13.53 6.13
N LYS A 49 12.47 -12.49 5.70
CA LYS A 49 12.96 -11.56 4.68
C LYS A 49 14.01 -10.62 5.26
N GLN A 50 15.08 -10.41 4.51
CA GLN A 50 16.02 -9.33 4.79
C GLN A 50 15.45 -8.03 4.30
N VAL A 51 15.21 -7.09 5.20
CA VAL A 51 14.60 -5.79 4.91
C VAL A 51 15.47 -4.71 5.52
N ASN A 52 15.80 -3.68 4.76
CA ASN A 52 16.53 -2.53 5.25
C ASN A 52 15.84 -1.19 4.93
N LYS A 53 14.65 -1.26 4.29
CA LYS A 53 13.86 -0.07 3.99
C LYS A 53 12.39 -0.40 3.81
N ILE A 54 11.52 0.49 4.31
CA ILE A 54 10.10 0.48 4.01
C ILE A 54 9.80 1.62 3.05
N LEU A 55 9.03 1.35 2.00
CA LEU A 55 8.58 2.34 1.02
C LEU A 55 7.06 2.37 0.96
N THR A 56 6.49 3.55 0.94
CA THR A 56 5.06 3.78 0.75
C THR A 56 4.81 4.98 -0.15
N ILE A 57 3.55 5.34 -0.32
CA ILE A 57 3.12 6.55 -1.03
C ILE A 57 2.24 7.41 -0.12
N GLU A 58 2.38 8.74 -0.21
CA GLU A 58 1.52 9.66 0.55
C GLU A 58 0.05 9.52 0.15
N ALA A 59 -0.93 9.63 1.11
CA ALA A 59 -0.71 9.92 2.52
C ALA A 59 -0.99 8.69 3.41
N SER A 60 -2.03 7.90 3.14
CA SER A 60 -2.62 6.91 4.05
C SER A 60 -1.67 5.75 4.43
N GLY A 61 -0.80 5.35 3.50
CA GLY A 61 0.20 4.30 3.76
C GLY A 61 1.27 4.68 4.78
N ILE A 62 1.48 5.98 5.05
CA ILE A 62 2.57 6.47 5.91
C ILE A 62 2.44 5.93 7.34
N ALA A 63 1.24 5.90 7.90
CA ALA A 63 1.05 5.42 9.26
C ALA A 63 1.43 3.94 9.42
N ILE A 64 1.04 3.11 8.45
CA ILE A 64 1.40 1.68 8.42
C ILE A 64 2.92 1.53 8.24
N ALA A 65 3.49 2.27 7.29
CA ALA A 65 4.91 2.23 7.00
C ALA A 65 5.77 2.62 8.20
N MET A 66 5.35 3.65 8.95
CA MET A 66 6.05 4.12 10.15
C MET A 66 6.15 3.02 11.21
N LEU A 67 5.02 2.38 11.55
CA LEU A 67 5.03 1.32 12.57
C LEU A 67 5.73 0.06 12.07
N LEU A 68 5.64 -0.27 10.78
CA LEU A 68 6.39 -1.38 10.23
C LEU A 68 7.90 -1.11 10.21
N GLY A 69 8.31 0.13 9.90
CA GLY A 69 9.70 0.57 9.97
C GLY A 69 10.28 0.50 11.38
N ASP A 70 9.52 0.93 12.37
CA ASP A 70 9.85 0.79 13.79
C ASP A 70 10.07 -0.69 14.17
N LEU A 71 9.17 -1.57 13.79
CA LEU A 71 9.29 -3.00 14.06
C LEU A 71 10.53 -3.65 13.39
N TYR A 72 10.95 -3.20 12.21
CA TYR A 72 12.15 -3.69 11.51
C TYR A 72 13.42 -2.96 11.90
N ASP A 73 13.33 -1.85 12.63
CA ASP A 73 14.43 -0.93 12.93
C ASP A 73 15.12 -0.41 11.65
N VAL A 74 14.29 0.05 10.70
CA VAL A 74 14.76 0.53 9.39
C VAL A 74 14.08 1.85 8.99
N PRO A 75 14.74 2.69 8.17
CA PRO A 75 14.15 3.92 7.71
C PRO A 75 12.93 3.69 6.81
N VAL A 76 12.00 4.64 6.89
CA VAL A 76 10.80 4.72 6.05
C VAL A 76 10.94 5.84 5.05
N VAL A 77 10.69 5.53 3.79
CA VAL A 77 10.62 6.50 2.70
C VAL A 77 9.19 6.53 2.17
N PHE A 78 8.67 7.72 1.91
CA PHE A 78 7.39 7.84 1.21
C PHE A 78 7.56 8.61 -0.10
N ALA A 79 7.01 8.05 -1.15
CA ALA A 79 6.93 8.70 -2.45
C ALA A 79 5.89 9.82 -2.40
N LYS A 80 6.18 10.91 -3.07
CA LYS A 80 5.29 12.07 -3.19
C LYS A 80 4.56 12.05 -4.51
N LYS A 81 3.34 12.59 -4.50
CA LYS A 81 2.52 12.84 -5.70
C LYS A 81 2.63 14.31 -6.09
N GLY A 82 2.68 14.61 -7.37
CA GLY A 82 2.64 16.00 -7.83
C GLY A 82 3.43 16.28 -9.09
N GLU A 83 3.45 17.56 -9.47
CA GLU A 83 4.26 18.01 -10.59
C GLU A 83 5.74 18.04 -10.17
N THR A 84 6.59 17.47 -11.01
CA THR A 84 8.05 17.60 -10.87
C THR A 84 8.48 18.95 -11.42
N ALA A 85 8.14 20.04 -10.70
CA ALA A 85 8.65 21.36 -11.06
C ALA A 85 10.15 21.40 -10.80
N ASN A 86 10.93 21.54 -11.86
CA ASN A 86 12.35 21.85 -11.90
C ASN A 86 13.33 20.79 -11.35
N SER A 87 13.98 20.11 -12.27
CA SER A 87 15.06 19.12 -12.23
C SER A 87 14.64 17.68 -11.85
N THR A 88 14.56 16.86 -12.89
CA THR A 88 14.44 15.39 -12.80
C THR A 88 15.73 14.71 -12.33
N ASP A 89 16.83 15.45 -12.29
CA ASP A 89 18.17 14.90 -12.11
C ASP A 89 18.45 14.36 -10.71
N ASP A 90 17.66 14.74 -9.71
CA ASP A 90 17.81 14.28 -8.32
C ASP A 90 16.65 13.41 -7.82
N LYS A 91 15.85 12.85 -8.72
CA LYS A 91 14.66 12.05 -8.37
C LYS A 91 14.54 10.81 -9.24
N TYR A 92 14.02 9.75 -8.65
CA TYR A 92 13.37 8.66 -9.38
C TYR A 92 11.91 9.03 -9.59
N VAL A 93 11.42 8.96 -10.81
CA VAL A 93 10.06 9.37 -11.16
C VAL A 93 9.36 8.24 -11.90
N SER A 94 8.13 7.96 -11.53
CA SER A 94 7.24 7.04 -12.23
C SER A 94 5.86 7.67 -12.37
N GLN A 95 4.98 7.05 -13.17
CA GLN A 95 3.62 7.51 -13.38
C GLN A 95 2.62 6.50 -12.84
N ALA A 96 1.71 6.96 -11.98
CA ALA A 96 0.54 6.20 -11.58
C ALA A 96 -0.70 6.78 -12.27
N TYR A 97 -1.43 5.94 -13.02
CA TYR A 97 -2.69 6.36 -13.60
C TYR A 97 -3.79 6.36 -12.53
N SER A 98 -4.44 7.50 -12.35
CA SER A 98 -5.61 7.61 -11.47
C SER A 98 -6.89 7.42 -12.26
N PHE A 99 -7.57 6.29 -12.08
CA PHE A 99 -8.86 6.03 -12.70
C PHE A 99 -9.95 6.99 -12.18
N THR A 100 -9.90 7.39 -10.92
CA THR A 100 -10.84 8.33 -10.31
C THR A 100 -10.75 9.71 -10.95
N HIS A 101 -9.55 10.18 -11.24
CA HIS A 101 -9.33 11.51 -11.84
C HIS A 101 -8.99 11.46 -13.33
N LYS A 102 -8.96 10.26 -13.95
CA LYS A 102 -8.64 10.04 -15.37
C LYS A 102 -7.37 10.78 -15.83
N ARG A 103 -6.35 10.83 -14.98
CA ARG A 103 -5.07 11.50 -15.26
C ARG A 103 -3.88 10.71 -14.73
N HIS A 104 -2.73 10.91 -15.36
CA HIS A 104 -1.45 10.43 -14.83
C HIS A 104 -0.99 11.39 -13.73
N ASN A 105 -0.65 10.82 -12.58
CA ASN A 105 0.03 11.55 -11.52
C ASN A 105 1.48 11.08 -11.48
N ASN A 106 2.42 12.00 -11.47
CA ASN A 106 3.80 11.67 -11.21
C ASN A 106 3.95 11.26 -9.75
N VAL A 107 4.70 10.18 -9.54
CA VAL A 107 5.13 9.67 -8.25
C VAL A 107 6.63 9.75 -8.22
N PHE A 108 7.23 10.27 -7.17
CA PHE A 108 8.68 10.43 -7.12
C PHE A 108 9.27 10.22 -5.74
N VAL A 109 10.55 9.81 -5.73
CA VAL A 109 11.42 9.71 -4.54
C VAL A 109 12.75 10.37 -4.86
N SER A 110 13.29 11.18 -3.95
CA SER A 110 14.63 11.75 -4.12
C SER A 110 15.71 10.66 -4.05
N ARG A 111 16.68 10.70 -4.97
CA ARG A 111 17.73 9.67 -5.14
C ARG A 111 18.54 9.35 -3.88
N PRO A 112 18.89 10.32 -3.00
CA PRO A 112 19.65 10.01 -1.80
C PRO A 112 18.97 9.05 -0.83
N TYR A 113 17.64 8.86 -0.94
CA TYR A 113 16.87 8.04 -0.01
C TYR A 113 16.60 6.61 -0.50
N LEU A 114 16.99 6.28 -1.74
CA LEU A 114 16.78 4.95 -2.30
C LEU A 114 17.98 4.58 -3.20
N THR A 115 18.59 3.43 -2.91
CA THR A 115 19.83 2.98 -3.52
C THR A 115 19.75 1.52 -3.98
N ALA A 116 20.78 1.08 -4.72
CA ALA A 116 20.88 -0.31 -5.21
C ALA A 116 21.09 -1.34 -4.08
N ASN A 117 21.47 -0.91 -2.88
CA ASN A 117 21.62 -1.81 -1.73
C ASN A 117 20.33 -2.00 -0.93
N ASP A 118 19.24 -1.34 -1.32
CA ASP A 118 18.01 -1.37 -0.57
C ASP A 118 17.17 -2.61 -0.89
N LYS A 119 16.79 -3.33 0.18
CA LYS A 119 15.83 -4.43 0.19
C LYS A 119 14.53 -3.93 0.79
N VAL A 120 13.57 -3.67 -0.08
CA VAL A 120 12.42 -2.82 0.20
C VAL A 120 11.16 -3.67 0.40
N ILE A 121 10.43 -3.43 1.50
CA ILE A 121 9.00 -3.75 1.55
C ILE A 121 8.21 -2.52 1.16
N ILE A 122 7.37 -2.66 0.15
CA ILE A 122 6.36 -1.66 -0.22
C ILE A 122 5.11 -1.90 0.63
N VAL A 123 4.55 -0.85 1.23
CA VAL A 123 3.28 -0.95 1.97
C VAL A 123 2.28 0.11 1.52
N ASP A 124 0.99 -0.25 1.56
CA ASP A 124 -0.08 0.70 1.30
C ASP A 124 -1.36 0.30 2.06
N ASP A 125 -2.29 1.25 2.21
CA ASP A 125 -3.58 1.02 2.85
C ASP A 125 -4.53 0.22 1.95
N PHE A 126 -4.66 0.60 0.66
CA PHE A 126 -5.52 -0.06 -0.32
C PHE A 126 -4.75 -0.53 -1.55
N LEU A 127 -5.11 -1.72 -2.03
CA LEU A 127 -4.74 -2.19 -3.36
C LEU A 127 -6.00 -2.33 -4.22
N ALA A 128 -6.10 -1.48 -5.24
CA ALA A 128 -7.17 -1.46 -6.22
C ALA A 128 -6.71 -2.05 -7.56
N ASP A 129 -6.40 -1.21 -8.52
CA ASP A 129 -5.88 -1.60 -9.84
C ASP A 129 -4.36 -1.81 -9.87
N GLY A 130 -3.65 -1.50 -8.76
CA GLY A 130 -2.23 -1.72 -8.60
C GLY A 130 -1.32 -0.61 -9.12
N GLN A 131 -1.86 0.48 -9.65
CA GLN A 131 -1.03 1.53 -10.30
C GLN A 131 -0.04 2.18 -9.33
N ALA A 132 -0.44 2.43 -8.09
CA ALA A 132 0.46 2.99 -7.07
C ALA A 132 1.62 2.02 -6.76
N CYS A 133 1.31 0.74 -6.54
CA CYS A 133 2.33 -0.28 -6.30
C CYS A 133 3.28 -0.44 -7.49
N LEU A 134 2.75 -0.46 -8.72
CA LEU A 134 3.58 -0.56 -9.94
C LEU A 134 4.51 0.64 -10.09
N ALA A 135 4.04 1.85 -9.78
CA ALA A 135 4.89 3.03 -9.79
C ALA A 135 6.00 2.97 -8.73
N LEU A 136 5.71 2.49 -7.51
CA LEU A 136 6.71 2.29 -6.47
C LEU A 136 7.73 1.20 -6.83
N ILE A 137 7.28 0.11 -7.44
CA ILE A 137 8.15 -0.96 -7.96
C ILE A 137 9.11 -0.41 -9.02
N ASP A 138 8.59 0.40 -9.95
CA ASP A 138 9.41 1.03 -10.99
C ASP A 138 10.47 1.97 -10.38
N ILE A 139 10.10 2.76 -9.38
CA ILE A 139 11.03 3.63 -8.63
C ILE A 139 12.15 2.80 -7.96
N VAL A 140 11.82 1.68 -7.32
CA VAL A 140 12.83 0.79 -6.71
C VAL A 140 13.76 0.21 -7.78
N LYS A 141 13.22 -0.19 -8.93
CA LYS A 141 14.01 -0.69 -10.07
C LYS A 141 14.94 0.39 -10.64
N GLN A 142 14.49 1.64 -10.78
CA GLN A 142 15.32 2.76 -11.22
C GLN A 142 16.49 3.01 -10.27
N ALA A 143 16.29 2.79 -8.96
CA ALA A 143 17.34 2.88 -7.96
C ALA A 143 18.30 1.68 -7.97
N GLY A 144 17.96 0.60 -8.67
CA GLY A 144 18.70 -0.68 -8.64
C GLY A 144 18.41 -1.54 -7.42
N GLY A 145 17.47 -1.15 -6.57
CA GLY A 145 17.09 -1.89 -5.35
C GLY A 145 16.21 -3.11 -5.63
N GLU A 146 15.93 -3.88 -4.59
CA GLU A 146 15.13 -5.10 -4.62
C GLU A 146 13.81 -4.90 -3.87
N VAL A 147 12.67 -5.23 -4.49
CA VAL A 147 11.38 -5.36 -3.81
C VAL A 147 11.25 -6.76 -3.23
N VAL A 148 11.42 -6.90 -1.92
CA VAL A 148 11.38 -8.20 -1.21
C VAL A 148 9.97 -8.60 -0.76
N GLY A 149 9.03 -7.65 -0.76
CA GLY A 149 7.63 -7.89 -0.43
C GLY A 149 6.75 -6.67 -0.65
N ILE A 150 5.45 -6.92 -0.76
CA ILE A 150 4.40 -5.89 -0.86
C ILE A 150 3.34 -6.21 0.18
N GLY A 151 3.12 -5.31 1.14
CA GLY A 151 2.18 -5.45 2.23
C GLY A 151 1.00 -4.49 2.09
N ILE A 152 -0.21 -5.01 2.06
CA ILE A 152 -1.44 -4.26 1.85
C ILE A 152 -2.41 -4.50 3.01
N ALA A 153 -2.99 -3.44 3.55
CA ALA A 153 -4.04 -3.61 4.55
C ALA A 153 -5.31 -4.18 3.90
N ILE A 154 -5.84 -3.53 2.86
CA ILE A 154 -7.11 -3.90 2.24
C ILE A 154 -6.94 -4.05 0.72
N GLU A 155 -7.09 -5.26 0.20
CA GLU A 155 -7.10 -5.54 -1.24
C GLU A 155 -8.54 -5.57 -1.76
N LYS A 156 -8.83 -4.86 -2.84
CA LYS A 156 -10.09 -4.95 -3.57
C LYS A 156 -10.03 -6.15 -4.53
N GLY A 157 -10.41 -7.34 -4.06
CA GLY A 157 -10.26 -8.59 -4.76
C GLY A 157 -11.02 -8.70 -6.09
N GLN A 158 -12.03 -7.82 -6.31
CA GLN A 158 -12.74 -7.69 -7.59
C GLN A 158 -11.97 -6.83 -8.61
N GLN A 159 -10.88 -6.19 -8.25
CA GLN A 159 -10.00 -5.43 -9.14
C GLN A 159 -8.72 -6.21 -9.46
N LYS A 160 -8.01 -5.79 -10.50
CA LYS A 160 -6.93 -6.59 -11.10
C LYS A 160 -5.56 -6.42 -10.40
N GLY A 161 -5.40 -5.44 -9.51
CA GLY A 161 -4.08 -5.10 -8.96
C GLY A 161 -3.40 -6.28 -8.26
N GLY A 162 -4.12 -7.00 -7.41
CA GLY A 162 -3.58 -8.17 -6.73
C GLY A 162 -3.17 -9.29 -7.68
N GLN A 163 -3.97 -9.55 -8.71
CA GLN A 163 -3.66 -10.54 -9.74
C GLN A 163 -2.39 -10.15 -10.51
N ILE A 164 -2.31 -8.90 -10.99
CA ILE A 164 -1.16 -8.39 -11.77
C ILE A 164 0.13 -8.54 -10.97
N LEU A 165 0.13 -8.16 -9.69
CA LEU A 165 1.33 -8.22 -8.85
C LEU A 165 1.77 -9.66 -8.57
N ARG A 166 0.83 -10.59 -8.32
CA ARG A 166 1.14 -12.01 -8.10
C ARG A 166 1.64 -12.69 -9.38
N GLU A 167 1.02 -12.42 -10.53
CA GLU A 167 1.45 -12.93 -11.84
C GLU A 167 2.83 -12.41 -12.25
N ALA A 168 3.17 -11.18 -11.83
CA ALA A 168 4.51 -10.62 -12.01
C ALA A 168 5.56 -11.21 -11.05
N GLY A 169 5.17 -12.14 -10.17
CA GLY A 169 6.06 -12.86 -9.26
C GLY A 169 6.40 -12.13 -7.97
N TYR A 170 5.72 -11.04 -7.63
CA TYR A 170 5.93 -10.34 -6.35
C TYR A 170 5.31 -11.09 -5.19
N HIS A 171 6.01 -11.10 -4.05
CA HIS A 171 5.47 -11.60 -2.78
C HIS A 171 4.50 -10.57 -2.22
N LEU A 172 3.22 -10.71 -2.56
CA LEU A 172 2.13 -9.84 -2.12
C LEU A 172 1.37 -10.48 -0.95
N GLU A 173 1.30 -9.75 0.16
CA GLU A 173 0.53 -10.09 1.35
C GLU A 173 -0.55 -9.03 1.59
N SER A 174 -1.81 -9.42 1.52
CA SER A 174 -2.97 -8.58 1.82
C SER A 174 -3.66 -9.10 3.07
N ILE A 175 -3.88 -8.23 4.08
CA ILE A 175 -4.46 -8.66 5.36
C ILE A 175 -5.95 -8.96 5.19
N ALA A 176 -6.70 -8.06 4.56
CA ALA A 176 -8.10 -8.28 4.19
C ALA A 176 -8.26 -8.21 2.67
N ILE A 177 -8.92 -9.20 2.07
CA ILE A 177 -9.22 -9.21 0.63
C ILE A 177 -10.73 -9.14 0.46
N LEU A 178 -11.22 -8.01 -0.03
CA LEU A 178 -12.64 -7.79 -0.31
C LEU A 178 -13.06 -8.57 -1.56
N GLU A 179 -13.89 -9.57 -1.40
CA GLU A 179 -14.44 -10.33 -2.52
C GLU A 179 -15.65 -9.63 -3.14
N SER A 180 -16.58 -9.16 -2.30
CA SER A 180 -17.74 -8.38 -2.74
C SER A 180 -18.25 -7.47 -1.63
N MET A 181 -18.96 -6.43 -2.05
CA MET A 181 -19.66 -5.50 -1.17
C MET A 181 -21.01 -5.15 -1.79
N ASP A 182 -22.00 -4.91 -0.94
CA ASP A 182 -23.33 -4.46 -1.37
C ASP A 182 -23.75 -3.22 -0.57
N TYR A 183 -23.96 -2.12 -1.27
CA TYR A 183 -24.36 -0.86 -0.65
C TYR A 183 -25.76 -0.94 0.00
N THR A 184 -26.68 -1.69 -0.58
CA THR A 184 -28.08 -1.76 -0.12
C THR A 184 -28.20 -2.54 1.19
N THR A 185 -27.50 -3.65 1.30
CA THR A 185 -27.52 -4.52 2.49
C THR A 185 -26.41 -4.21 3.48
N GLN A 186 -25.42 -3.40 3.10
CA GLN A 186 -24.18 -3.16 3.83
C GLN A 186 -23.36 -4.43 4.08
N ASP A 187 -23.59 -5.49 3.28
CA ASP A 187 -22.87 -6.75 3.41
C ASP A 187 -21.48 -6.66 2.78
N ILE A 188 -20.49 -7.23 3.48
CA ILE A 188 -19.12 -7.37 3.01
C ILE A 188 -18.71 -8.83 3.09
N LYS A 189 -18.19 -9.36 1.97
CA LYS A 189 -17.58 -10.68 1.91
C LYS A 189 -16.09 -10.57 1.68
N PHE A 190 -15.33 -11.34 2.45
CA PHE A 190 -13.88 -11.44 2.31
C PHE A 190 -13.52 -12.77 1.68
N ARG A 191 -12.43 -12.77 0.93
CA ARG A 191 -11.81 -13.97 0.40
C ARG A 191 -11.06 -14.69 1.52
N SER A 192 -11.31 -15.98 1.69
CA SER A 192 -10.62 -16.88 2.63
C SER A 192 -9.25 -17.30 2.11
#